data_bde3c4abaa6b862d3dc6e248416aff67
#
_entry.id   bde3c4abaa6b862d3dc6e248416aff67
#
_cell.length_a   1.000
_cell.length_b   1.000
_cell.length_c   1.000
_cell.angle_alpha   90.00
_cell.angle_beta   90.00
_cell.angle_gamma   90.00
#
_symmetry.space_group_name_H-M   'P 1'
#
loop_
_entity.id
_entity.type
_entity.pdbx_description
1 polymer ?
#
loop_
_entity_poly.entity_id
_entity_poly.type
_entity_poly.pdbx_seq_one_letter_code
_entity_poly.pdbx_strand_id
1 'polypeptide(L)'
;MLVKRTYKHFGFCCGLGSGAAGFNDSSLQIANMLGNWRCIGGVDIDPAGLADFEEFTGTKGTLLDLFTREQYIAYHGKEPPPGWKEATLDDIRRAAGNEDPDGVFISSPCKGASGLLPESMSVTPKYMALNELTLRCVWLMLEAWRHNPVKLIIFENVPRLASRGRYLLDQIVKLFRHYGYAVEETVHDCGKIANLAQSRPRFLLVARHLERVPAFLYQPQTHSLRGVGEILDRMPMPGDLALAGPMHRVPALHWKTWVRLALVEPGKDWRSLNRLAIEDGYLRDLIIVPECHSGYLGVHGWGDSTGTIAGCNSPTNGAYSVADPRPVSKAEYSQYGVIPWNRHSGVVTGQRSPGQGPFSVADPRPDWNRHSGNFRVVPYDRAAGTIIAGGKGVQGGWQSVADPRVLDRKKGDAYLTGGHYGVVGWDNSAGAVSASARHDNGRWSVADTRLPAANDRLTCVIRSPSNTWNRPFTTLELAALQSMFDPEDIWQPHEETGVLELVGKQFILSGSNDGAWRERIGNAVPRKAGKAIADVMLSTLMLSEMGETFTLNSMPVWCRPLAMAISLSRPEVDHG
;
A
#
# COMPACT_ATOMS: atom_id res chain seq x y z
N MET A 1 32.86 -23.11 25.14
CA MET A 1 32.26 -21.89 25.72
C MET A 1 31.54 -21.15 24.59
N LEU A 2 30.29 -20.76 24.77
CA LEU A 2 29.55 -20.00 23.76
C LEU A 2 29.99 -18.52 23.78
N VAL A 3 30.47 -18.01 22.65
CA VAL A 3 30.89 -16.61 22.49
C VAL A 3 29.71 -15.81 21.98
N LYS A 4 29.26 -14.82 22.72
CA LYS A 4 28.18 -13.90 22.29
C LYS A 4 28.77 -12.70 21.57
N ARG A 5 28.18 -12.33 20.41
CA ARG A 5 28.53 -11.15 19.60
C ARG A 5 27.29 -10.35 19.30
N THR A 6 27.33 -9.05 19.58
CA THR A 6 26.25 -8.12 19.25
C THR A 6 26.76 -7.12 18.22
N TYR A 7 26.19 -7.13 17.03
CA TYR A 7 26.45 -6.17 15.96
C TYR A 7 25.45 -5.02 16.06
N LYS A 8 25.86 -3.85 15.62
CA LYS A 8 25.10 -2.62 15.76
C LYS A 8 24.54 -2.17 14.43
N HIS A 9 23.29 -1.74 14.41
CA HIS A 9 22.72 -1.15 13.20
C HIS A 9 22.06 0.20 13.47
N PHE A 10 22.02 1.06 12.43
CA PHE A 10 21.46 2.39 12.45
C PHE A 10 20.57 2.64 11.24
N GLY A 11 19.49 3.45 11.37
CA GLY A 11 18.52 3.73 10.32
C GLY A 11 18.50 5.19 9.85
N PHE A 12 18.57 5.42 8.52
CA PHE A 12 18.28 6.73 7.92
C PHE A 12 16.89 6.71 7.29
N CYS A 13 16.11 7.76 7.53
CA CYS A 13 14.69 7.83 7.15
C CYS A 13 13.97 6.57 7.65
N CYS A 14 14.13 6.30 8.94
CA CYS A 14 13.82 5.01 9.56
C CYS A 14 12.30 4.76 9.70
N GLY A 15 11.46 5.79 9.50
CA GLY A 15 10.00 5.71 9.60
C GLY A 15 9.56 5.11 10.94
N LEU A 16 8.61 4.17 10.88
CA LEU A 16 8.11 3.47 12.08
C LEU A 16 9.01 2.32 12.59
N GLY A 17 10.13 2.03 11.92
CA GLY A 17 11.12 1.08 12.44
C GLY A 17 10.87 -0.41 12.19
N SER A 18 9.87 -0.80 11.41
CA SER A 18 9.55 -2.21 11.17
C SER A 18 10.74 -3.02 10.59
N GLY A 19 11.48 -2.45 9.63
CA GLY A 19 12.71 -3.07 9.11
C GLY A 19 13.80 -3.19 10.17
N ALA A 20 13.99 -2.15 10.99
CA ALA A 20 14.95 -2.12 12.11
C ALA A 20 14.60 -3.17 13.18
N ALA A 21 13.31 -3.35 13.50
CA ALA A 21 12.86 -4.42 14.37
C ALA A 21 13.21 -5.81 13.79
N GLY A 22 13.08 -5.97 12.46
CA GLY A 22 13.49 -7.19 11.78
C GLY A 22 15.00 -7.49 11.96
N PHE A 23 15.84 -6.46 11.97
CA PHE A 23 17.26 -6.62 12.33
C PHE A 23 17.41 -7.12 13.77
N ASN A 24 16.73 -6.50 14.74
CA ASN A 24 16.77 -6.94 16.14
C ASN A 24 16.26 -8.38 16.33
N ASP A 25 15.34 -8.86 15.50
CA ASP A 25 14.83 -10.25 15.52
C ASP A 25 15.85 -11.26 14.97
N SER A 26 16.90 -10.81 14.33
CA SER A 26 17.93 -11.68 13.75
C SER A 26 18.88 -12.17 14.84
N SER A 27 18.90 -13.48 15.02
CA SER A 27 19.82 -14.16 15.94
C SER A 27 20.25 -15.49 15.33
N LEU A 28 21.54 -15.69 15.20
CA LEU A 28 22.13 -16.88 14.58
C LEU A 28 23.17 -17.49 15.49
N GLN A 29 23.22 -18.82 15.50
CA GLN A 29 24.33 -19.55 16.10
C GLN A 29 25.11 -20.24 15.01
N ILE A 30 26.42 -19.95 14.92
CA ILE A 30 27.36 -20.59 14.02
C ILE A 30 28.49 -21.16 14.87
N ALA A 31 28.67 -22.47 14.84
CA ALA A 31 29.58 -23.18 15.72
C ALA A 31 29.43 -22.77 17.20
N ASN A 32 30.44 -22.20 17.82
CA ASN A 32 30.43 -21.74 19.19
C ASN A 32 30.15 -20.23 19.34
N MET A 33 29.75 -19.54 18.28
CA MET A 33 29.40 -18.12 18.30
C MET A 33 27.88 -17.92 18.18
N LEU A 34 27.29 -17.14 19.07
CA LEU A 34 25.92 -16.64 18.99
C LEU A 34 25.95 -15.16 18.66
N GLY A 35 25.48 -14.82 17.46
CA GLY A 35 25.37 -13.43 16.98
C GLY A 35 23.95 -12.90 17.04
N ASN A 36 23.82 -11.59 17.27
CA ASN A 36 22.57 -10.85 17.18
C ASN A 36 22.84 -9.41 16.77
N TRP A 37 21.79 -8.70 16.31
CA TRP A 37 21.82 -7.27 16.05
C TRP A 37 21.23 -6.48 17.20
N ARG A 38 21.68 -5.23 17.35
CA ARG A 38 21.11 -4.24 18.25
C ARG A 38 20.96 -2.91 17.52
N CYS A 39 19.77 -2.35 17.53
CA CYS A 39 19.51 -1.00 17.06
C CYS A 39 20.23 0.00 17.97
N ILE A 40 20.99 0.92 17.41
CA ILE A 40 21.65 2.02 18.15
C ILE A 40 21.00 3.37 17.89
N GLY A 41 19.98 3.44 17.02
CA GLY A 41 19.23 4.65 16.72
C GLY A 41 18.72 4.69 15.30
N GLY A 42 18.04 5.78 15.01
CA GLY A 42 17.58 6.13 13.66
C GLY A 42 17.16 7.58 13.59
N VAL A 43 17.12 8.13 12.38
CA VAL A 43 16.70 9.52 12.12
C VAL A 43 15.53 9.56 11.16
N ASP A 44 14.54 10.40 11.47
CA ASP A 44 13.38 10.68 10.63
C ASP A 44 12.79 12.06 10.95
N ILE A 45 11.87 12.55 10.12
CA ILE A 45 11.15 13.81 10.31
C ILE A 45 9.73 13.62 10.84
N ASP A 46 9.20 12.39 10.91
CA ASP A 46 7.86 12.10 11.42
C ASP A 46 7.89 11.76 12.92
N PRO A 47 7.41 12.64 13.80
CA PRO A 47 7.41 12.37 15.24
C PRO A 47 6.58 11.16 15.63
N ALA A 48 5.46 10.91 14.92
CA ALA A 48 4.61 9.76 15.19
C ALA A 48 5.27 8.46 14.70
N GLY A 49 5.96 8.51 13.56
CA GLY A 49 6.80 7.41 13.10
C GLY A 49 7.92 7.08 14.06
N LEU A 50 8.57 8.10 14.66
CA LEU A 50 9.64 7.90 15.66
C LEU A 50 9.12 7.33 16.99
N ALA A 51 7.89 7.65 17.40
CA ALA A 51 7.27 7.02 18.55
C ALA A 51 7.00 5.53 18.29
N ASP A 52 6.52 5.19 17.07
CA ASP A 52 6.38 3.80 16.65
C ASP A 52 7.75 3.10 16.55
N PHE A 53 8.79 3.79 16.05
CA PHE A 53 10.15 3.27 15.97
C PHE A 53 10.68 2.84 17.35
N GLU A 54 10.47 3.66 18.38
CA GLU A 54 10.86 3.33 19.75
C GLU A 54 10.11 2.10 20.27
N GLU A 55 8.81 1.98 20.00
CA GLU A 55 8.00 0.80 20.36
C GLU A 55 8.51 -0.48 19.65
N PHE A 56 8.86 -0.38 18.36
CA PHE A 56 9.34 -1.52 17.57
C PHE A 56 10.77 -1.96 17.92
N THR A 57 11.65 -1.03 18.24
CA THR A 57 13.09 -1.31 18.35
C THR A 57 13.61 -1.31 19.78
N GLY A 58 12.84 -0.75 20.72
CA GLY A 58 13.30 -0.46 22.08
C GLY A 58 14.37 0.65 22.15
N THR A 59 14.57 1.39 21.05
CA THR A 59 15.60 2.42 20.94
C THR A 59 14.97 3.73 20.48
N LYS A 60 15.27 4.82 21.14
CA LYS A 60 14.74 6.13 20.79
C LYS A 60 15.26 6.60 19.44
N GLY A 61 14.34 6.95 18.55
CA GLY A 61 14.68 7.62 17.30
C GLY A 61 14.89 9.13 17.48
N THR A 62 15.62 9.74 16.58
CA THR A 62 15.95 11.17 16.62
C THR A 62 15.19 11.93 15.54
N LEU A 63 14.42 12.94 15.95
CA LEU A 63 13.76 13.87 15.04
C LEU A 63 14.81 14.77 14.41
N LEU A 64 15.11 14.56 13.13
CA LEU A 64 16.16 15.28 12.43
C LEU A 64 15.79 15.46 10.96
N ASP A 65 15.72 16.72 10.53
CA ASP A 65 15.56 17.07 9.12
C ASP A 65 16.93 16.98 8.43
N LEU A 66 17.02 16.17 7.39
CA LEU A 66 18.27 15.96 6.67
C LEU A 66 18.42 16.86 5.44
N PHE A 67 17.47 17.77 5.16
CA PHE A 67 17.60 18.75 4.08
C PHE A 67 18.74 19.75 4.36
N THR A 68 19.36 20.26 3.27
CA THR A 68 20.03 21.56 3.33
C THR A 68 18.98 22.67 3.35
N ARG A 69 19.38 23.90 3.66
CA ARG A 69 18.46 25.04 3.62
C ARG A 69 17.87 25.24 2.23
N GLU A 70 18.69 25.11 1.17
CA GLU A 70 18.25 25.22 -0.22
C GLU A 70 17.23 24.12 -0.58
N GLN A 71 17.50 22.87 -0.18
CA GLN A 71 16.60 21.75 -0.39
C GLN A 71 15.29 21.94 0.37
N TYR A 72 15.36 22.46 1.60
CA TYR A 72 14.17 22.77 2.40
C TYR A 72 13.28 23.80 1.69
N ILE A 73 13.87 24.90 1.21
CA ILE A 73 13.14 25.95 0.48
C ILE A 73 12.55 25.38 -0.82
N ALA A 74 13.33 24.62 -1.59
CA ALA A 74 12.87 24.01 -2.83
C ALA A 74 11.68 23.04 -2.62
N TYR A 75 11.70 22.30 -1.51
CA TYR A 75 10.66 21.34 -1.17
C TYR A 75 9.41 21.99 -0.58
N HIS A 76 9.56 22.90 0.39
CA HIS A 76 8.47 23.53 1.13
C HIS A 76 7.94 24.81 0.51
N GLY A 77 8.69 25.45 -0.40
CA GLY A 77 8.36 26.74 -1.00
C GLY A 77 8.47 27.92 -0.03
N LYS A 78 9.14 27.75 1.12
CA LYS A 78 9.30 28.76 2.16
C LYS A 78 10.57 28.53 2.97
N GLU A 79 11.05 29.59 3.63
CA GLU A 79 12.18 29.50 4.56
C GLU A 79 11.91 28.54 5.72
N PRO A 80 12.94 27.87 6.25
CA PRO A 80 12.83 27.09 7.46
C PRO A 80 12.33 27.93 8.66
N PRO A 81 11.65 27.30 9.62
CA PRO A 81 11.19 28.01 10.82
C PRO A 81 12.38 28.49 11.68
N PRO A 82 12.19 29.53 12.52
CA PRO A 82 13.21 29.96 13.46
C PRO A 82 13.72 28.80 14.32
N GLY A 83 15.04 28.71 14.45
CA GLY A 83 15.69 27.63 15.21
C GLY A 83 16.00 26.37 14.44
N TRP A 84 15.48 26.19 13.21
CA TRP A 84 15.88 25.09 12.34
C TRP A 84 17.37 25.22 11.95
N LYS A 85 18.06 24.10 11.93
CA LYS A 85 19.48 24.01 11.54
C LYS A 85 19.67 22.81 10.62
N GLU A 86 20.60 22.95 9.70
CA GLU A 86 21.04 21.81 8.90
C GLU A 86 21.67 20.73 9.76
N ALA A 87 21.33 19.47 9.45
CA ALA A 87 21.94 18.33 10.09
C ALA A 87 23.45 18.26 9.82
N THR A 88 24.21 18.05 10.88
CA THR A 88 25.67 17.89 10.85
C THR A 88 26.08 16.44 11.06
N LEU A 89 27.36 16.15 10.84
CA LEU A 89 27.93 14.81 11.11
C LEU A 89 27.83 14.46 12.60
N ASP A 90 27.99 15.46 13.49
CA ASP A 90 27.87 15.25 14.94
C ASP A 90 26.43 14.97 15.35
N ASP A 91 25.43 15.52 14.65
CA ASP A 91 24.03 15.19 14.90
C ASP A 91 23.76 13.72 14.56
N ILE A 92 24.30 13.22 13.45
CA ILE A 92 24.21 11.80 13.08
C ILE A 92 24.90 10.90 14.12
N ARG A 93 26.11 11.25 14.55
CA ARG A 93 26.83 10.49 15.59
C ARG A 93 26.06 10.48 16.92
N ARG A 94 25.53 11.62 17.34
CA ARG A 94 24.68 11.70 18.55
C ARG A 94 23.41 10.88 18.43
N ALA A 95 22.77 10.87 17.26
CA ALA A 95 21.60 10.05 17.00
C ALA A 95 21.90 8.54 17.09
N ALA A 96 23.14 8.14 16.85
CA ALA A 96 23.64 6.77 17.03
C ALA A 96 24.21 6.53 18.44
N GLY A 97 23.98 7.42 19.40
CA GLY A 97 24.53 7.32 20.76
C GLY A 97 26.06 7.41 20.81
N ASN A 98 26.71 8.05 19.84
CA ASN A 98 28.14 8.11 19.59
C ASN A 98 28.80 6.72 19.44
N GLU A 99 28.02 5.76 18.97
CA GLU A 99 28.50 4.41 18.61
C GLU A 99 28.67 4.29 17.09
N ASP A 100 29.60 3.41 16.68
CA ASP A 100 29.80 3.09 15.27
C ASP A 100 28.95 1.89 14.89
N PRO A 101 28.10 1.96 13.85
CA PRO A 101 27.30 0.85 13.38
C PRO A 101 28.12 -0.13 12.52
N ASP A 102 27.84 -1.42 12.65
CA ASP A 102 28.31 -2.47 11.73
C ASP A 102 27.47 -2.50 10.46
N GLY A 103 26.17 -2.19 10.58
CA GLY A 103 25.21 -2.12 9.48
C GLY A 103 24.41 -0.84 9.46
N VAL A 104 24.12 -0.30 8.27
CA VAL A 104 23.23 0.85 8.09
C VAL A 104 22.14 0.52 7.08
N PHE A 105 20.91 0.90 7.42
CA PHE A 105 19.76 0.81 6.55
C PHE A 105 19.27 2.20 6.16
N ILE A 106 19.19 2.48 4.85
CA ILE A 106 18.74 3.77 4.30
C ILE A 106 17.48 3.54 3.50
N SER A 107 16.36 4.16 3.89
CA SER A 107 15.08 4.08 3.17
C SER A 107 14.57 5.50 2.85
N SER A 108 15.34 6.23 2.05
CA SER A 108 15.04 7.62 1.71
C SER A 108 13.78 7.77 0.87
N PRO A 109 13.01 8.87 1.03
CA PRO A 109 11.78 9.10 0.28
C PRO A 109 12.05 9.27 -1.22
N CYS A 110 11.32 8.52 -2.05
CA CYS A 110 11.48 8.50 -3.50
C CYS A 110 10.18 8.81 -4.23
N LYS A 111 9.44 9.85 -3.79
CA LYS A 111 8.17 10.23 -4.44
C LYS A 111 8.35 10.62 -5.91
N GLY A 112 9.49 11.21 -6.29
CA GLY A 112 9.81 11.58 -7.68
C GLY A 112 10.05 10.40 -8.63
N ALA A 113 10.62 9.30 -8.14
CA ALA A 113 10.82 8.08 -8.93
C ALA A 113 9.65 7.08 -8.81
N SER A 114 8.70 7.32 -7.89
CA SER A 114 7.52 6.48 -7.76
C SER A 114 6.62 6.64 -8.99
N GLY A 115 6.06 5.54 -9.50
CA GLY A 115 5.15 5.61 -10.67
C GLY A 115 3.78 6.22 -10.37
N LEU A 116 3.59 6.79 -9.20
CA LEU A 116 2.36 7.47 -8.80
C LEU A 116 2.26 8.90 -9.34
N LEU A 117 3.39 9.46 -9.85
CA LEU A 117 3.44 10.80 -10.40
C LEU A 117 3.72 10.77 -11.91
N PRO A 118 3.08 11.67 -12.68
CA PRO A 118 3.46 11.93 -14.08
C PRO A 118 4.95 12.31 -14.17
N GLU A 119 5.59 11.93 -15.27
CA GLU A 119 7.02 12.18 -15.48
C GLU A 119 7.35 13.69 -15.47
N SER A 120 6.46 14.51 -16.01
CA SER A 120 6.58 15.97 -15.99
C SER A 120 6.63 16.57 -14.57
N MET A 121 6.03 15.93 -13.58
CA MET A 121 6.08 16.40 -12.21
C MET A 121 7.36 15.94 -11.48
N SER A 122 7.98 14.86 -11.91
CA SER A 122 9.19 14.32 -11.26
C SER A 122 10.41 15.25 -11.39
N VAL A 123 10.42 16.15 -12.37
CA VAL A 123 11.49 17.13 -12.62
C VAL A 123 11.24 18.51 -11.98
N THR A 124 10.18 18.63 -11.16
CA THR A 124 9.94 19.91 -10.46
C THR A 124 10.93 20.10 -9.31
N PRO A 125 11.24 21.36 -8.91
CA PRO A 125 12.19 21.64 -7.82
C PRO A 125 11.90 20.88 -6.55
N LYS A 126 10.63 20.70 -6.22
CA LYS A 126 10.17 19.93 -5.05
C LYS A 126 10.64 18.47 -5.07
N TYR A 127 10.55 17.80 -6.21
CA TYR A 127 10.94 16.39 -6.31
C TYR A 127 12.43 16.23 -6.57
N MET A 128 13.08 17.22 -7.17
CA MET A 128 14.54 17.28 -7.29
C MET A 128 15.18 17.38 -5.89
N ALA A 129 14.64 18.21 -4.98
CA ALA A 129 15.10 18.30 -3.60
C ALA A 129 15.05 16.94 -2.87
N LEU A 130 14.04 16.11 -3.11
CA LEU A 130 13.98 14.75 -2.54
C LEU A 130 15.06 13.81 -3.10
N ASN A 131 15.41 13.95 -4.38
CA ASN A 131 16.50 13.17 -4.97
C ASN A 131 17.85 13.59 -4.37
N GLU A 132 18.08 14.89 -4.21
CA GLU A 132 19.27 15.44 -3.58
C GLU A 132 19.35 15.07 -2.09
N LEU A 133 18.21 15.02 -1.38
CA LEU A 133 18.15 14.52 0.00
C LEU A 133 18.68 13.07 0.08
N THR A 134 18.33 12.23 -0.88
CA THR A 134 18.82 10.86 -0.93
C THR A 134 20.35 10.79 -1.01
N LEU A 135 20.94 11.60 -1.89
CA LEU A 135 22.40 11.68 -2.00
C LEU A 135 23.05 12.23 -0.72
N ARG A 136 22.41 13.24 -0.11
CA ARG A 136 22.86 13.81 1.16
C ARG A 136 22.81 12.80 2.32
N CYS A 137 21.74 11.97 2.40
CA CYS A 137 21.67 10.90 3.40
C CYS A 137 22.87 9.94 3.30
N VAL A 138 23.21 9.51 2.07
CA VAL A 138 24.36 8.64 1.83
C VAL A 138 25.66 9.34 2.21
N TRP A 139 25.84 10.59 1.82
CA TRP A 139 27.03 11.37 2.15
C TRP A 139 27.20 11.58 3.66
N LEU A 140 26.14 12.00 4.36
CA LEU A 140 26.16 12.18 5.82
C LEU A 140 26.56 10.89 6.53
N MET A 141 26.04 9.75 6.09
CA MET A 141 26.37 8.44 6.63
C MET A 141 27.86 8.10 6.42
N LEU A 142 28.37 8.27 5.21
CA LEU A 142 29.77 7.95 4.88
C LEU A 142 30.77 8.84 5.64
N GLU A 143 30.49 10.13 5.73
CA GLU A 143 31.35 11.07 6.45
C GLU A 143 31.26 10.93 7.97
N ALA A 144 30.07 10.66 8.54
CA ALA A 144 29.91 10.47 9.97
C ALA A 144 30.78 9.34 10.51
N TRP A 145 30.94 8.27 9.75
CA TRP A 145 31.76 7.10 10.14
C TRP A 145 32.98 6.88 9.26
N ARG A 146 33.55 7.94 8.69
CA ARG A 146 34.72 7.84 7.80
C ARG A 146 35.91 7.15 8.41
N HIS A 147 36.17 7.36 9.71
CA HIS A 147 37.31 6.78 10.42
C HIS A 147 37.08 5.32 10.86
N ASN A 148 35.83 4.91 10.98
CA ASN A 148 35.45 3.53 11.25
C ASN A 148 34.30 3.14 10.30
N PRO A 149 34.61 2.87 9.02
CA PRO A 149 33.57 2.70 7.99
C PRO A 149 32.59 1.58 8.31
N VAL A 150 31.30 1.84 8.03
CA VAL A 150 30.23 0.87 8.17
C VAL A 150 30.55 -0.39 7.34
N LYS A 151 30.41 -1.57 7.92
CA LYS A 151 30.76 -2.80 7.25
C LYS A 151 29.81 -3.14 6.09
N LEU A 152 28.49 -3.03 6.34
CA LEU A 152 27.44 -3.39 5.40
C LEU A 152 26.37 -2.30 5.35
N ILE A 153 25.94 -1.93 4.15
CA ILE A 153 24.93 -0.89 3.94
C ILE A 153 23.86 -1.44 2.99
N ILE A 154 22.61 -1.25 3.36
CA ILE A 154 21.45 -1.49 2.51
C ILE A 154 20.76 -0.15 2.23
N PHE A 155 20.69 0.21 0.97
CA PHE A 155 19.87 1.31 0.49
C PHE A 155 18.64 0.73 -0.21
N GLU A 156 17.45 0.96 0.36
CA GLU A 156 16.17 0.44 -0.12
C GLU A 156 15.38 1.53 -0.84
N ASN A 157 14.73 1.16 -1.94
CA ASN A 157 13.87 2.06 -2.67
C ASN A 157 12.87 1.32 -3.58
N VAL A 158 12.05 2.06 -4.34
CA VAL A 158 11.14 1.49 -5.33
C VAL A 158 11.89 1.03 -6.59
N PRO A 159 11.47 -0.07 -7.27
CA PRO A 159 12.20 -0.60 -8.44
C PRO A 159 12.38 0.40 -9.59
N ARG A 160 11.46 1.35 -9.73
CA ARG A 160 11.53 2.40 -10.76
C ARG A 160 12.68 3.37 -10.58
N LEU A 161 13.31 3.43 -9.41
CA LEU A 161 14.51 4.24 -9.20
C LEU A 161 15.63 3.81 -10.16
N ALA A 162 15.77 2.51 -10.42
CA ALA A 162 16.77 1.98 -11.37
C ALA A 162 16.65 2.55 -12.79
N SER A 163 15.45 2.97 -13.20
CA SER A 163 15.22 3.55 -14.53
C SER A 163 15.05 5.07 -14.49
N ARG A 164 14.16 5.59 -13.65
CA ARG A 164 13.86 7.04 -13.59
C ARG A 164 14.88 7.86 -12.81
N GLY A 165 15.59 7.23 -11.87
CA GLY A 165 16.59 7.85 -11.02
C GLY A 165 18.03 7.46 -11.39
N ARG A 166 18.30 7.00 -12.61
CA ARG A 166 19.62 6.47 -12.99
C ARG A 166 20.77 7.42 -12.68
N TYR A 167 20.62 8.69 -13.03
CA TYR A 167 21.62 9.71 -12.75
C TYR A 167 21.97 9.81 -11.25
N LEU A 168 20.96 9.78 -10.39
CA LEU A 168 21.13 9.79 -8.94
C LEU A 168 21.84 8.52 -8.44
N LEU A 169 21.42 7.35 -8.93
CA LEU A 169 22.05 6.08 -8.58
C LEU A 169 23.52 6.02 -8.99
N ASP A 170 23.85 6.53 -10.18
CA ASP A 170 25.24 6.58 -10.65
C ASP A 170 26.12 7.46 -9.72
N GLN A 171 25.57 8.55 -9.20
CA GLN A 171 26.27 9.37 -8.22
C GLN A 171 26.46 8.65 -6.87
N ILE A 172 25.40 7.98 -6.39
CA ILE A 172 25.46 7.18 -5.15
C ILE A 172 26.48 6.07 -5.29
N VAL A 173 26.50 5.33 -6.39
CA VAL A 173 27.45 4.26 -6.66
C VAL A 173 28.88 4.79 -6.71
N LYS A 174 29.11 5.92 -7.39
CA LYS A 174 30.43 6.58 -7.43
C LYS A 174 30.89 6.99 -6.01
N LEU A 175 29.96 7.51 -5.22
CA LEU A 175 30.25 7.92 -3.85
C LEU A 175 30.64 6.70 -2.99
N PHE A 176 29.88 5.63 -3.01
CA PHE A 176 30.22 4.39 -2.30
C PHE A 176 31.59 3.84 -2.72
N ARG A 177 31.86 3.77 -4.01
CA ARG A 177 33.15 3.29 -4.53
C ARG A 177 34.32 4.15 -4.06
N HIS A 178 34.14 5.48 -4.01
CA HIS A 178 35.15 6.41 -3.50
C HIS A 178 35.50 6.14 -2.01
N TYR A 179 34.51 5.68 -1.23
CA TYR A 179 34.72 5.33 0.18
C TYR A 179 35.09 3.84 0.39
N GLY A 180 35.48 3.12 -0.65
CA GLY A 180 36.01 1.77 -0.54
C GLY A 180 34.95 0.65 -0.47
N TYR A 181 33.75 0.88 -1.04
CA TYR A 181 32.70 -0.12 -1.06
C TYR A 181 32.59 -0.81 -2.42
N ALA A 182 32.38 -2.14 -2.40
CA ALA A 182 31.79 -2.87 -3.51
C ALA A 182 30.27 -2.74 -3.43
N VAL A 183 29.65 -2.50 -4.58
CA VAL A 183 28.21 -2.16 -4.67
C VAL A 183 27.53 -3.05 -5.68
N GLU A 184 26.36 -3.57 -5.34
CA GLU A 184 25.47 -4.33 -6.23
C GLU A 184 24.08 -3.71 -6.23
N GLU A 185 23.51 -3.56 -7.43
CA GLU A 185 22.14 -3.12 -7.63
C GLU A 185 21.26 -4.34 -7.94
N THR A 186 20.20 -4.52 -7.17
CA THR A 186 19.35 -5.70 -7.29
C THR A 186 17.88 -5.36 -7.02
N VAL A 187 16.97 -6.19 -7.48
CA VAL A 187 15.54 -6.09 -7.17
C VAL A 187 15.10 -7.37 -6.49
N HIS A 188 14.60 -7.26 -5.29
CA HIS A 188 14.03 -8.36 -4.54
C HIS A 188 12.55 -8.14 -4.27
N ASP A 189 11.77 -9.21 -4.28
CA ASP A 189 10.42 -9.18 -3.71
C ASP A 189 10.52 -9.48 -2.21
N CYS A 190 10.30 -8.44 -1.39
CA CYS A 190 10.30 -8.57 0.07
C CYS A 190 9.33 -9.66 0.56
N GLY A 191 8.21 -9.87 -0.17
CA GLY A 191 7.29 -10.95 0.13
C GLY A 191 7.91 -12.33 -0.06
N LYS A 192 8.67 -12.51 -1.12
CA LYS A 192 9.34 -13.80 -1.40
C LYS A 192 10.48 -14.09 -0.44
N ILE A 193 11.34 -13.12 -0.12
CA ILE A 193 12.45 -13.35 0.83
C ILE A 193 11.96 -13.52 2.27
N ALA A 194 10.73 -13.13 2.59
CA ALA A 194 10.16 -13.18 3.92
C ALA A 194 8.96 -14.14 4.06
N ASN A 195 8.61 -14.89 3.02
CA ASN A 195 7.46 -15.79 2.99
C ASN A 195 6.15 -15.10 3.43
N LEU A 196 5.83 -13.95 2.82
CA LEU A 196 4.66 -13.15 3.18
C LEU A 196 3.45 -13.46 2.28
N ALA A 197 2.28 -13.05 2.73
CA ALA A 197 1.05 -13.01 1.94
C ALA A 197 0.94 -11.73 1.09
N GLN A 198 2.08 -11.13 0.75
CA GLN A 198 2.18 -9.88 0.00
C GLN A 198 3.35 -9.93 -0.97
N SER A 199 3.14 -9.59 -2.25
CA SER A 199 4.23 -9.30 -3.19
C SER A 199 4.64 -7.83 -3.04
N ARG A 200 5.93 -7.60 -2.72
CA ARG A 200 6.47 -6.25 -2.51
C ARG A 200 7.85 -6.09 -3.15
N PRO A 201 7.94 -5.94 -4.47
CA PRO A 201 9.21 -5.70 -5.14
C PRO A 201 9.87 -4.41 -4.67
N ARG A 202 11.17 -4.49 -4.33
CA ARG A 202 11.99 -3.36 -3.92
C ARG A 202 13.34 -3.38 -4.62
N PHE A 203 13.81 -2.19 -4.96
CA PHE A 203 15.18 -1.98 -5.37
C PHE A 203 16.06 -1.95 -4.12
N LEU A 204 17.12 -2.72 -4.13
CA LEU A 204 18.13 -2.73 -3.09
C LEU A 204 19.49 -2.44 -3.74
N LEU A 205 20.17 -1.42 -3.20
CA LEU A 205 21.59 -1.24 -3.44
C LEU A 205 22.32 -1.74 -2.19
N VAL A 206 23.09 -2.79 -2.39
CA VAL A 206 23.84 -3.46 -1.33
C VAL A 206 25.28 -3.05 -1.43
N ALA A 207 25.84 -2.50 -0.36
CA ALA A 207 27.23 -2.12 -0.32
C ALA A 207 27.96 -2.83 0.83
N ARG A 208 29.13 -3.40 0.55
CA ARG A 208 30.04 -3.97 1.54
C ARG A 208 31.38 -3.29 1.46
N HIS A 209 31.96 -2.99 2.60
CA HIS A 209 33.30 -2.40 2.66
C HIS A 209 34.36 -3.45 2.24
N LEU A 210 35.20 -3.11 1.26
CA LEU A 210 36.11 -4.06 0.62
C LEU A 210 37.13 -4.68 1.57
N GLU A 211 37.64 -3.89 2.51
CA GLU A 211 38.68 -4.34 3.45
C GLU A 211 38.10 -5.00 4.72
N ARG A 212 36.82 -4.76 5.03
CA ARG A 212 36.21 -5.18 6.30
C ARG A 212 35.24 -6.36 6.19
N VAL A 213 34.78 -6.65 4.99
CA VAL A 213 33.79 -7.70 4.74
C VAL A 213 34.23 -8.58 3.56
N PRO A 214 34.32 -9.90 3.73
CA PRO A 214 34.68 -10.80 2.65
C PRO A 214 33.62 -10.86 1.55
N ALA A 215 33.99 -11.40 0.39
CA ALA A 215 33.16 -11.40 -0.81
C ALA A 215 32.06 -12.47 -0.83
N PHE A 216 31.74 -13.11 0.27
CA PHE A 216 30.74 -14.19 0.37
C PHE A 216 29.40 -13.76 1.02
N LEU A 217 29.05 -12.47 0.96
CA LEU A 217 27.69 -12.04 1.33
C LEU A 217 26.68 -12.62 0.35
N TYR A 218 25.86 -13.55 0.82
CA TYR A 218 24.87 -14.26 0.00
C TYR A 218 23.53 -13.52 -0.04
N GLN A 219 22.76 -13.77 -1.10
CA GLN A 219 21.39 -13.27 -1.20
C GLN A 219 20.47 -14.03 -0.24
N PRO A 220 19.44 -13.38 0.34
CA PRO A 220 18.41 -14.07 1.10
C PRO A 220 17.71 -15.15 0.26
N GLN A 221 17.34 -16.25 0.90
CA GLN A 221 16.54 -17.29 0.25
C GLN A 221 15.18 -16.77 -0.16
N THR A 222 14.63 -17.33 -1.22
CA THR A 222 13.30 -16.98 -1.72
C THR A 222 12.31 -18.11 -1.51
N HIS A 223 11.08 -17.75 -1.18
CA HIS A 223 9.94 -18.63 -0.93
C HIS A 223 8.78 -18.29 -1.86
N SER A 224 7.79 -19.18 -1.95
CA SER A 224 6.51 -18.87 -2.54
C SER A 224 5.75 -17.84 -1.68
N LEU A 225 4.91 -17.02 -2.31
CA LEU A 225 4.03 -16.13 -1.58
C LEU A 225 2.87 -16.92 -0.98
N ARG A 226 2.43 -16.50 0.20
CA ARG A 226 1.25 -17.07 0.90
C ARG A 226 -0.03 -16.42 0.42
N GLY A 227 -1.17 -17.07 0.66
CA GLY A 227 -2.49 -16.47 0.51
C GLY A 227 -2.81 -15.50 1.66
N VAL A 228 -3.61 -14.45 1.37
CA VAL A 228 -4.00 -13.48 2.42
C VAL A 228 -4.84 -14.16 3.52
N GLY A 229 -5.65 -15.15 3.15
CA GLY A 229 -6.46 -15.93 4.10
C GLY A 229 -5.65 -16.57 5.20
N GLU A 230 -4.45 -17.06 4.91
CA GLU A 230 -3.56 -17.68 5.90
C GLU A 230 -3.16 -16.72 7.04
N ILE A 231 -3.20 -15.40 6.79
CA ILE A 231 -2.94 -14.39 7.81
C ILE A 231 -4.23 -13.93 8.46
N LEU A 232 -5.26 -13.65 7.64
CA LEU A 232 -6.50 -13.03 8.11
C LEU A 232 -7.36 -13.97 8.94
N ASP A 233 -7.33 -15.28 8.67
CA ASP A 233 -8.04 -16.28 9.48
C ASP A 233 -7.60 -16.33 10.96
N ARG A 234 -6.40 -15.85 11.24
CA ARG A 234 -5.83 -15.78 12.59
C ARG A 234 -6.13 -14.43 13.28
N MET A 235 -6.87 -13.56 12.64
CA MET A 235 -7.27 -12.24 13.16
C MET A 235 -8.75 -12.22 13.50
N PRO A 236 -9.18 -11.39 14.46
CA PRO A 236 -10.59 -11.13 14.71
C PRO A 236 -11.36 -10.72 13.46
N MET A 237 -12.67 -10.82 13.50
CA MET A 237 -13.51 -10.32 12.41
C MET A 237 -13.30 -8.80 12.21
N PRO A 238 -13.23 -8.33 10.95
CA PRO A 238 -13.11 -6.90 10.68
C PRO A 238 -14.27 -6.12 11.30
N GLY A 239 -13.94 -5.07 12.04
CA GLY A 239 -14.91 -4.27 12.78
C GLY A 239 -15.03 -4.64 14.27
N ASP A 240 -14.44 -5.75 14.70
CA ASP A 240 -14.31 -6.04 16.13
C ASP A 240 -13.23 -5.16 16.77
N LEU A 241 -13.66 -3.98 17.20
CA LEU A 241 -12.77 -2.99 17.81
C LEU A 241 -12.43 -3.30 19.26
N ALA A 242 -13.21 -4.15 19.92
CA ALA A 242 -12.94 -4.55 21.29
C ALA A 242 -11.71 -5.47 21.38
N LEU A 243 -11.64 -6.46 20.50
CA LEU A 243 -10.49 -7.37 20.43
C LEU A 243 -9.28 -6.78 19.70
N ALA A 244 -9.52 -6.03 18.60
CA ALA A 244 -8.45 -5.67 17.68
C ALA A 244 -8.11 -4.16 17.61
N GLY A 245 -8.85 -3.33 18.33
CA GLY A 245 -8.59 -1.89 18.42
C GLY A 245 -9.00 -1.08 17.17
N PRO A 246 -8.73 0.24 17.18
CA PRO A 246 -9.30 1.18 16.21
C PRO A 246 -8.77 1.01 14.78
N MET A 247 -7.60 0.41 14.59
CA MET A 247 -7.01 0.15 13.27
C MET A 247 -7.74 -0.96 12.52
N HIS A 248 -8.58 -1.77 13.20
CA HIS A 248 -9.37 -2.84 12.59
C HIS A 248 -10.76 -2.40 12.13
N ARG A 249 -11.00 -1.11 12.09
CA ARG A 249 -12.25 -0.51 11.59
C ARG A 249 -12.44 -0.81 10.10
N VAL A 250 -13.61 -1.31 9.74
CA VAL A 250 -14.01 -1.43 8.33
C VAL A 250 -14.19 -0.02 7.76
N PRO A 251 -13.56 0.32 6.62
CA PRO A 251 -13.73 1.63 6.01
C PRO A 251 -15.18 1.93 5.63
N ALA A 252 -15.67 3.10 6.00
CA ALA A 252 -16.99 3.55 5.59
C ALA A 252 -17.00 3.91 4.11
N LEU A 253 -17.74 3.17 3.30
CA LEU A 253 -17.89 3.40 1.86
C LEU A 253 -19.32 3.76 1.50
N HIS A 254 -19.48 4.51 0.43
CA HIS A 254 -20.81 4.72 -0.16
C HIS A 254 -21.41 3.41 -0.64
N TRP A 255 -22.75 3.28 -0.51
CA TRP A 255 -23.50 2.10 -0.96
C TRP A 255 -23.11 1.63 -2.37
N LYS A 256 -23.03 2.55 -3.34
CA LYS A 256 -22.64 2.23 -4.71
C LYS A 256 -21.27 1.57 -4.80
N THR A 257 -20.34 1.90 -3.90
CA THR A 257 -19.01 1.29 -3.85
C THR A 257 -19.06 -0.12 -3.30
N TRP A 258 -19.87 -0.35 -2.26
CA TRP A 258 -20.11 -1.69 -1.73
C TRP A 258 -20.69 -2.63 -2.78
N VAL A 259 -21.71 -2.17 -3.54
CA VAL A 259 -22.29 -2.95 -4.65
C VAL A 259 -21.24 -3.26 -5.73
N ARG A 260 -20.43 -2.27 -6.11
CA ARG A 260 -19.35 -2.51 -7.10
C ARG A 260 -18.37 -3.56 -6.64
N LEU A 261 -17.91 -3.49 -5.39
CA LEU A 261 -16.98 -4.47 -4.82
C LEU A 261 -17.61 -5.86 -4.78
N ALA A 262 -18.87 -5.97 -4.38
CA ALA A 262 -19.58 -7.25 -4.32
C ALA A 262 -19.68 -7.94 -5.69
N LEU A 263 -19.74 -7.18 -6.77
CA LEU A 263 -19.85 -7.69 -8.13
C LEU A 263 -18.48 -8.00 -8.78
N VAL A 264 -17.38 -7.57 -8.20
CA VAL A 264 -16.03 -7.89 -8.71
C VAL A 264 -15.69 -9.33 -8.37
N GLU A 265 -15.26 -10.11 -9.37
CA GLU A 265 -14.80 -11.49 -9.15
C GLU A 265 -13.56 -11.53 -8.23
N PRO A 266 -13.50 -12.45 -7.27
CA PRO A 266 -12.30 -12.67 -6.47
C PRO A 266 -11.05 -12.87 -7.34
N GLY A 267 -9.95 -12.19 -7.00
CA GLY A 267 -8.72 -12.22 -7.77
C GLY A 267 -8.70 -11.33 -9.01
N LYS A 268 -9.80 -10.63 -9.32
CA LYS A 268 -9.94 -9.72 -10.46
C LYS A 268 -10.07 -8.26 -10.02
N ASP A 269 -10.37 -7.39 -10.96
CA ASP A 269 -10.65 -5.97 -10.74
C ASP A 269 -11.97 -5.57 -11.45
N TRP A 270 -12.26 -4.26 -11.49
CA TRP A 270 -13.48 -3.71 -12.08
C TRP A 270 -13.77 -4.22 -13.51
N ARG A 271 -12.76 -4.66 -14.25
CA ARG A 271 -12.94 -5.20 -15.61
C ARG A 271 -13.73 -6.51 -15.63
N SER A 272 -13.78 -7.23 -14.52
CA SER A 272 -14.62 -8.42 -14.37
C SER A 272 -16.11 -8.10 -14.45
N LEU A 273 -16.50 -6.85 -14.16
CA LEU A 273 -17.89 -6.40 -14.28
C LEU A 273 -18.42 -6.51 -15.73
N ASN A 274 -17.53 -6.48 -16.73
CA ASN A 274 -17.89 -6.68 -18.13
C ASN A 274 -18.35 -8.13 -18.46
N ARG A 275 -18.13 -9.06 -17.53
CA ARG A 275 -18.54 -10.48 -17.67
C ARG A 275 -19.86 -10.80 -17.00
N LEU A 276 -20.48 -9.82 -16.34
CA LEU A 276 -21.77 -10.03 -15.71
C LEU A 276 -22.80 -10.37 -16.79
N ALA A 277 -23.52 -11.47 -16.58
CA ALA A 277 -24.61 -11.87 -17.46
C ALA A 277 -25.76 -10.90 -17.29
N ILE A 278 -26.03 -10.11 -18.32
CA ILE A 278 -27.16 -9.19 -18.39
C ILE A 278 -28.08 -9.72 -19.49
N GLU A 279 -29.26 -10.18 -19.13
CA GLU A 279 -30.30 -10.55 -20.06
C GLU A 279 -31.50 -9.62 -19.89
N ASP A 280 -31.99 -9.06 -20.98
CA ASP A 280 -33.11 -8.10 -21.01
C ASP A 280 -32.96 -6.89 -20.07
N GLY A 281 -31.69 -6.46 -19.82
CA GLY A 281 -31.40 -5.36 -18.91
C GLY A 281 -31.36 -5.75 -17.42
N TYR A 282 -31.52 -7.01 -17.09
CA TYR A 282 -31.45 -7.55 -15.73
C TYR A 282 -30.18 -8.34 -15.49
N LEU A 283 -29.55 -8.14 -14.34
CA LEU A 283 -28.51 -9.01 -13.85
C LEU A 283 -29.13 -10.34 -13.43
N ARG A 284 -28.80 -11.44 -14.13
CA ARG A 284 -29.20 -12.77 -13.70
C ARG A 284 -28.29 -13.31 -12.62
N ASP A 285 -28.86 -14.13 -11.76
CA ASP A 285 -28.16 -14.89 -10.70
C ASP A 285 -27.54 -14.06 -9.57
N LEU A 286 -28.01 -12.82 -9.34
CA LEU A 286 -27.57 -11.96 -8.26
C LEU A 286 -28.68 -11.69 -7.26
N ILE A 287 -28.51 -12.22 -6.05
CA ILE A 287 -29.32 -11.82 -4.89
C ILE A 287 -28.46 -10.86 -4.07
N ILE A 288 -28.74 -9.55 -4.15
CA ILE A 288 -28.17 -8.57 -3.23
C ILE A 288 -29.01 -8.62 -1.96
N VAL A 289 -28.47 -9.21 -0.91
CA VAL A 289 -29.06 -9.15 0.42
C VAL A 289 -28.32 -8.06 1.20
N PRO A 290 -28.88 -6.85 1.34
CA PRO A 290 -28.26 -5.82 2.16
C PRO A 290 -28.46 -6.19 3.62
N GLU A 291 -27.44 -6.67 4.28
CA GLU A 291 -27.37 -6.75 5.73
C GLU A 291 -26.84 -5.41 6.23
N CYS A 292 -27.72 -4.45 6.49
CA CYS A 292 -27.39 -3.18 7.12
C CYS A 292 -27.76 -3.22 8.60
N HIS A 293 -27.04 -2.48 9.43
CA HIS A 293 -27.47 -2.31 10.82
C HIS A 293 -28.89 -1.71 10.85
N SER A 294 -29.68 -2.09 11.83
CA SER A 294 -31.04 -1.64 12.00
C SER A 294 -31.11 -0.10 11.98
N GLY A 295 -31.90 0.45 11.05
CA GLY A 295 -32.12 1.89 10.92
C GLY A 295 -31.41 2.56 9.74
N TYR A 296 -30.43 1.92 9.08
CA TYR A 296 -29.79 2.47 7.88
C TYR A 296 -30.80 2.50 6.71
N LEU A 297 -31.03 3.68 6.14
CA LEU A 297 -32.12 3.90 5.17
C LEU A 297 -33.49 3.46 5.69
N GLY A 298 -33.65 3.38 7.01
CA GLY A 298 -34.89 2.97 7.62
C GLY A 298 -36.04 3.94 7.33
N VAL A 299 -37.22 3.37 7.10
CA VAL A 299 -38.47 4.13 6.91
C VAL A 299 -39.37 3.77 8.08
N HIS A 300 -39.76 4.78 8.88
CA HIS A 300 -40.76 4.61 9.92
C HIS A 300 -42.14 4.42 9.32
N GLY A 301 -42.91 3.51 9.87
CA GLY A 301 -44.34 3.46 9.59
C GLY A 301 -45.01 4.79 10.03
N TRP A 302 -46.13 5.17 9.38
CA TRP A 302 -46.81 6.41 9.66
C TRP A 302 -47.25 6.57 11.12
N GLY A 303 -47.58 5.47 11.78
CA GLY A 303 -47.98 5.43 13.18
C GLY A 303 -46.85 5.20 14.18
N ASP A 304 -45.63 5.06 13.72
CA ASP A 304 -44.48 4.75 14.56
C ASP A 304 -43.90 6.01 15.21
N SER A 305 -43.35 5.85 16.40
CA SER A 305 -42.57 6.92 17.04
C SER A 305 -41.18 6.98 16.42
N THR A 306 -40.67 8.17 16.13
CA THR A 306 -39.29 8.35 15.71
C THR A 306 -38.33 8.17 16.88
N GLY A 307 -37.16 7.58 16.63
CA GLY A 307 -36.06 7.52 17.58
C GLY A 307 -35.41 8.91 17.82
N THR A 308 -34.30 8.93 18.52
CA THR A 308 -33.55 10.16 18.81
C THR A 308 -33.12 10.85 17.52
N ILE A 309 -33.47 12.11 17.36
CA ILE A 309 -33.05 12.94 16.23
C ILE A 309 -31.62 13.40 16.50
N ALA A 310 -30.65 12.89 15.71
CA ALA A 310 -29.25 13.29 15.76
C ALA A 310 -28.98 14.47 14.82
N GLY A 311 -27.92 15.24 15.09
CA GLY A 311 -27.55 16.40 14.27
C GLY A 311 -27.15 16.10 12.81
N CYS A 312 -27.13 14.84 12.39
CA CYS A 312 -26.87 14.37 11.02
C CYS A 312 -28.14 13.76 10.42
N ASN A 313 -28.93 14.57 9.73
CA ASN A 313 -30.30 14.21 9.24
C ASN A 313 -30.29 13.61 7.81
N SER A 314 -29.36 12.71 7.51
CA SER A 314 -29.38 12.01 6.21
C SER A 314 -30.04 10.64 6.35
N PRO A 315 -30.90 10.22 5.38
CA PRO A 315 -31.46 8.87 5.35
C PRO A 315 -30.40 7.77 5.42
N THR A 316 -29.17 8.09 5.03
CA THR A 316 -28.02 7.18 5.10
C THR A 316 -27.43 7.01 6.50
N ASN A 317 -27.87 7.80 7.48
CA ASN A 317 -27.35 7.76 8.86
C ASN A 317 -28.35 7.17 9.86
N GLY A 318 -29.52 6.73 9.40
CA GLY A 318 -30.53 6.17 10.27
C GLY A 318 -31.92 6.11 9.64
N ALA A 319 -32.93 5.82 10.43
CA ALA A 319 -34.32 5.80 10.02
C ALA A 319 -34.90 7.21 10.03
N TYR A 320 -34.55 8.03 9.08
CA TYR A 320 -35.03 9.43 8.96
C TYR A 320 -36.05 9.64 7.84
N SER A 321 -36.64 8.55 7.36
CA SER A 321 -37.75 8.59 6.39
C SER A 321 -39.02 8.06 7.02
N VAL A 322 -40.18 8.52 6.53
CA VAL A 322 -41.50 8.06 7.00
C VAL A 322 -42.35 7.62 5.80
N ALA A 323 -43.06 6.53 5.96
CA ALA A 323 -44.07 6.07 5.00
C ALA A 323 -45.37 6.89 5.19
N ASP A 324 -45.42 8.07 4.59
CA ASP A 324 -46.56 8.95 4.69
C ASP A 324 -47.73 8.45 3.79
N PRO A 325 -48.85 7.98 4.35
CA PRO A 325 -49.97 7.47 3.56
C PRO A 325 -50.85 8.61 3.01
N ARG A 326 -50.61 9.85 3.39
CA ARG A 326 -51.43 10.94 2.89
C ARG A 326 -51.24 11.11 1.39
N PRO A 327 -52.31 11.19 0.60
CA PRO A 327 -52.16 11.47 -0.81
C PRO A 327 -51.39 12.77 -0.94
N VAL A 328 -50.44 12.82 -1.85
CA VAL A 328 -49.64 14.01 -2.12
C VAL A 328 -50.57 15.16 -2.34
N SER A 329 -50.91 15.90 -1.27
CA SER A 329 -51.70 17.12 -1.38
C SER A 329 -50.82 18.07 -2.18
N LYS A 330 -51.41 18.69 -3.20
CA LYS A 330 -51.02 19.93 -3.91
C LYS A 330 -49.70 20.61 -3.49
N ALA A 331 -48.71 19.84 -3.01
CA ALA A 331 -47.41 20.36 -2.66
C ALA A 331 -46.69 20.70 -3.95
N GLU A 332 -46.31 21.93 -4.10
CA GLU A 332 -45.65 22.55 -5.24
C GLU A 332 -44.27 21.98 -5.56
N TYR A 333 -43.82 20.92 -4.88
CA TYR A 333 -42.48 20.36 -4.97
C TYR A 333 -42.49 18.83 -5.01
N SER A 334 -43.06 18.25 -6.06
CA SER A 334 -42.89 16.81 -6.31
C SER A 334 -41.58 16.56 -7.09
N GLN A 335 -40.44 16.67 -6.40
CA GLN A 335 -39.15 16.33 -6.97
C GLN A 335 -39.14 14.83 -7.35
N TYR A 336 -38.60 14.51 -8.54
CA TYR A 336 -38.57 13.16 -9.09
C TYR A 336 -39.94 12.48 -9.24
N GLY A 337 -41.02 13.26 -9.32
CA GLY A 337 -42.34 12.71 -9.57
C GLY A 337 -42.44 11.99 -10.91
N VAL A 338 -43.01 10.77 -10.91
CA VAL A 338 -43.31 10.01 -12.11
C VAL A 338 -44.82 10.07 -12.39
N ILE A 339 -45.16 10.57 -13.56
CA ILE A 339 -46.56 10.67 -14.01
C ILE A 339 -47.00 9.31 -14.58
N PRO A 340 -48.10 8.73 -14.08
CA PRO A 340 -48.69 7.55 -14.73
C PRO A 340 -49.00 7.81 -16.20
N TRP A 341 -48.77 6.80 -17.04
CA TRP A 341 -48.94 6.90 -18.50
C TRP A 341 -50.33 7.43 -18.96
N ASN A 342 -51.36 7.11 -18.22
CA ASN A 342 -52.75 7.49 -18.53
C ASN A 342 -53.19 8.81 -17.90
N ARG A 343 -52.26 9.61 -17.32
CA ARG A 343 -52.58 10.92 -16.77
C ARG A 343 -51.93 12.05 -17.55
N HIS A 344 -52.55 13.22 -17.54
CA HIS A 344 -51.98 14.41 -18.15
C HIS A 344 -50.84 14.96 -17.31
N SER A 345 -49.85 15.52 -17.95
CA SER A 345 -48.77 16.26 -17.29
C SER A 345 -49.30 17.63 -16.80
N GLY A 346 -48.73 18.08 -15.69
CA GLY A 346 -48.94 19.47 -15.26
C GLY A 346 -48.23 20.47 -16.18
N VAL A 347 -48.13 21.71 -15.71
CA VAL A 347 -47.43 22.79 -16.45
C VAL A 347 -45.98 22.43 -16.64
N VAL A 348 -45.52 22.42 -17.89
CA VAL A 348 -44.09 22.27 -18.22
C VAL A 348 -43.41 23.62 -17.99
N THR A 349 -42.58 23.66 -16.97
CA THR A 349 -41.75 24.85 -16.66
C THR A 349 -40.43 24.78 -17.46
N GLY A 350 -39.75 25.93 -17.63
CA GLY A 350 -38.47 25.99 -18.33
C GLY A 350 -37.32 25.29 -17.63
N GLN A 351 -37.56 24.54 -16.54
CA GLN A 351 -36.58 23.77 -15.80
C GLN A 351 -36.40 22.37 -16.41
N ARG A 352 -35.17 21.90 -16.51
CA ARG A 352 -34.77 20.75 -17.37
C ARG A 352 -34.38 19.47 -16.61
N SER A 353 -34.64 19.37 -15.33
CA SER A 353 -34.21 18.24 -14.53
C SER A 353 -35.37 17.52 -13.85
N PRO A 354 -35.39 16.17 -13.86
CA PRO A 354 -36.35 15.36 -13.14
C PRO A 354 -36.39 15.65 -11.63
N GLY A 355 -35.30 16.16 -11.07
CA GLY A 355 -35.19 16.56 -9.68
C GLY A 355 -35.95 17.83 -9.30
N GLN A 356 -36.53 18.52 -10.26
CA GLN A 356 -37.21 19.80 -10.07
C GLN A 356 -38.73 19.73 -10.28
N GLY A 357 -39.29 18.51 -10.42
CA GLY A 357 -40.71 18.29 -10.57
C GLY A 357 -41.06 16.93 -11.17
N PRO A 358 -42.34 16.68 -11.49
CA PRO A 358 -42.81 15.44 -12.09
C PRO A 358 -42.55 15.44 -13.61
N PHE A 359 -41.27 15.38 -14.02
CA PHE A 359 -40.87 15.41 -15.42
C PHE A 359 -40.54 14.03 -15.99
N SER A 360 -40.91 12.95 -15.30
CA SER A 360 -40.80 11.58 -15.76
C SER A 360 -42.17 10.97 -15.95
N VAL A 361 -42.31 10.05 -16.90
CA VAL A 361 -43.54 9.33 -17.17
C VAL A 361 -43.34 7.83 -17.13
N ALA A 362 -44.22 7.07 -16.54
CA ALA A 362 -44.25 5.61 -16.54
C ALA A 362 -44.79 5.11 -17.88
N ASP A 363 -43.90 4.99 -18.90
CA ASP A 363 -44.26 4.56 -20.23
C ASP A 363 -44.25 3.04 -20.33
N PRO A 364 -45.40 2.40 -20.59
CA PRO A 364 -45.49 0.97 -20.66
C PRO A 364 -45.04 0.36 -22.00
N ARG A 365 -44.66 1.18 -22.98
CA ARG A 365 -44.28 0.68 -24.30
C ARG A 365 -42.89 0.07 -24.29
N PRO A 366 -42.70 -1.24 -24.51
CA PRO A 366 -41.42 -1.92 -24.42
C PRO A 366 -40.46 -1.57 -25.56
N ASP A 367 -40.96 -1.21 -26.76
CA ASP A 367 -40.17 -1.01 -27.99
C ASP A 367 -39.87 0.45 -28.30
N TRP A 368 -39.93 1.33 -27.34
CA TRP A 368 -39.75 2.74 -27.63
C TRP A 368 -38.28 3.10 -27.80
N ASN A 369 -37.90 3.48 -29.00
CA ASN A 369 -36.60 4.02 -29.37
C ASN A 369 -36.44 5.43 -28.80
N ARG A 370 -36.33 5.53 -27.48
CA ARG A 370 -36.09 6.81 -26.80
C ARG A 370 -34.66 7.24 -27.03
N HIS A 371 -34.49 8.46 -27.50
CA HIS A 371 -33.20 9.15 -27.57
C HIS A 371 -32.04 8.20 -27.36
N SER A 372 -31.93 7.31 -28.29
CA SER A 372 -31.19 6.07 -28.24
C SER A 372 -29.67 6.27 -28.16
N GLY A 373 -29.24 7.49 -27.93
CA GLY A 373 -27.85 7.87 -27.95
C GLY A 373 -27.17 8.03 -26.59
N ASN A 374 -27.92 8.26 -25.49
CA ASN A 374 -27.30 8.48 -24.18
C ASN A 374 -26.76 7.15 -23.64
N PHE A 375 -25.47 7.16 -23.30
CA PHE A 375 -24.76 5.97 -22.80
C PHE A 375 -24.76 4.76 -23.75
N ARG A 376 -25.10 4.93 -25.02
CA ARG A 376 -25.10 3.85 -25.98
C ARG A 376 -23.68 3.50 -26.42
N VAL A 377 -23.37 2.22 -26.37
CA VAL A 377 -22.12 1.66 -26.88
C VAL A 377 -22.35 1.15 -28.30
N VAL A 378 -21.60 1.64 -29.26
CA VAL A 378 -21.65 1.17 -30.65
C VAL A 378 -20.88 -0.15 -30.74
N PRO A 379 -21.46 -1.24 -31.31
CA PRO A 379 -20.69 -2.43 -31.63
C PRO A 379 -19.50 -2.09 -32.53
N TYR A 380 -18.38 -2.77 -32.32
CA TYR A 380 -17.11 -2.47 -33.01
C TYR A 380 -17.21 -2.57 -34.53
N ASP A 381 -18.04 -3.44 -35.03
CA ASP A 381 -18.28 -3.75 -36.45
C ASP A 381 -19.38 -2.89 -37.10
N ARG A 382 -19.95 -1.91 -36.36
CA ARG A 382 -21.02 -1.06 -36.88
C ARG A 382 -20.60 0.40 -37.00
N ALA A 383 -21.22 1.10 -37.94
CA ALA A 383 -21.02 2.52 -38.13
C ALA A 383 -21.52 3.32 -36.93
N ALA A 384 -20.73 4.32 -36.51
CA ALA A 384 -21.15 5.28 -35.50
C ALA A 384 -22.27 6.18 -36.05
N GLY A 385 -23.17 6.62 -35.15
CA GLY A 385 -24.17 7.63 -35.48
C GLY A 385 -23.54 9.02 -35.67
N THR A 386 -24.37 10.01 -35.96
CA THR A 386 -23.93 11.40 -36.18
C THR A 386 -23.20 11.95 -34.95
N ILE A 387 -22.00 12.45 -35.16
CA ILE A 387 -21.21 13.12 -34.12
C ILE A 387 -21.71 14.55 -34.00
N ILE A 388 -22.18 14.91 -32.81
CA ILE A 388 -22.74 16.24 -32.51
C ILE A 388 -21.64 17.09 -31.84
N ALA A 389 -21.36 18.27 -32.37
CA ALA A 389 -20.48 19.24 -31.74
C ALA A 389 -21.10 19.73 -30.43
N GLY A 390 -20.46 19.47 -29.29
CA GLY A 390 -20.92 19.87 -27.97
C GLY A 390 -21.33 18.75 -27.03
N GLY A 391 -21.29 17.49 -27.46
CA GLY A 391 -21.48 16.32 -26.58
C GLY A 391 -20.29 16.15 -25.63
N LYS A 392 -20.46 16.55 -24.38
CA LYS A 392 -19.44 16.30 -23.35
C LYS A 392 -19.60 14.90 -22.76
N GLY A 393 -18.69 14.00 -23.15
CA GLY A 393 -18.62 12.65 -22.63
C GLY A 393 -19.72 11.70 -23.13
N VAL A 394 -19.81 10.50 -22.55
CA VAL A 394 -20.74 9.42 -22.94
C VAL A 394 -22.22 9.78 -22.81
N GLN A 395 -22.54 10.87 -22.12
CA GLN A 395 -23.91 11.37 -21.97
C GLN A 395 -24.44 12.10 -23.22
N GLY A 396 -23.55 12.50 -24.14
CA GLY A 396 -23.90 13.27 -25.34
C GLY A 396 -24.25 12.46 -26.57
N GLY A 397 -24.41 11.15 -26.48
CA GLY A 397 -24.78 10.30 -27.62
C GLY A 397 -23.86 9.11 -27.84
N TRP A 398 -23.76 8.65 -29.08
CA TRP A 398 -23.01 7.46 -29.54
C TRP A 398 -21.48 7.66 -29.49
N GLN A 399 -20.92 8.00 -28.35
CA GLN A 399 -19.51 8.32 -28.19
C GLN A 399 -18.66 7.19 -27.59
N SER A 400 -19.26 6.04 -27.36
CA SER A 400 -18.58 4.86 -26.87
C SER A 400 -18.66 3.72 -27.86
N VAL A 401 -17.61 2.92 -27.99
CA VAL A 401 -17.54 1.76 -28.87
C VAL A 401 -17.16 0.51 -28.06
N ALA A 402 -17.79 -0.62 -28.36
CA ALA A 402 -17.38 -1.91 -27.85
C ALA A 402 -16.12 -2.38 -28.59
N ASP A 403 -14.96 -1.85 -28.23
CA ASP A 403 -13.67 -2.17 -28.87
C ASP A 403 -13.10 -3.47 -28.30
N PRO A 404 -13.01 -4.55 -29.10
CA PRO A 404 -12.43 -5.80 -28.65
C PRO A 404 -10.92 -5.72 -28.42
N ARG A 405 -10.22 -4.68 -28.91
CA ARG A 405 -8.78 -4.48 -28.80
C ARG A 405 -8.37 -3.87 -27.44
N VAL A 406 -9.30 -3.62 -26.53
CA VAL A 406 -9.07 -2.97 -25.22
C VAL A 406 -8.06 -3.73 -24.35
N LEU A 407 -7.78 -4.99 -24.67
CA LEU A 407 -6.85 -5.82 -23.90
C LEU A 407 -5.36 -5.52 -24.13
N ASP A 408 -4.99 -4.80 -25.20
CA ASP A 408 -3.60 -4.54 -25.60
C ASP A 408 -3.13 -3.09 -25.38
N ARG A 409 -3.73 -2.36 -24.46
CA ARG A 409 -3.41 -0.93 -24.29
C ARG A 409 -2.03 -0.66 -23.73
N LYS A 410 -1.34 0.25 -24.42
CA LYS A 410 0.04 0.67 -24.13
C LYS A 410 0.16 1.47 -22.84
N LYS A 411 1.32 1.32 -22.20
CA LYS A 411 1.90 2.09 -21.11
C LYS A 411 1.60 3.60 -21.25
N GLY A 412 0.75 4.17 -20.37
CA GLY A 412 0.52 5.62 -20.35
C GLY A 412 -0.90 6.09 -19.97
N ASP A 413 -1.92 5.27 -20.17
CA ASP A 413 -3.30 5.63 -19.80
C ASP A 413 -3.57 5.36 -18.32
N ALA A 414 -3.41 6.38 -17.48
CA ALA A 414 -3.60 6.29 -16.02
C ALA A 414 -5.01 5.82 -15.61
N TYR A 415 -6.03 6.02 -16.45
CA TYR A 415 -7.40 5.57 -16.23
C TYR A 415 -7.65 4.10 -16.63
N LEU A 416 -6.69 3.45 -17.26
CA LEU A 416 -6.84 2.14 -17.87
C LEU A 416 -5.85 1.11 -17.33
N THR A 417 -5.06 1.49 -16.34
CA THR A 417 -4.23 0.55 -15.60
C THR A 417 -5.13 -0.40 -14.82
N GLY A 418 -4.96 -1.71 -15.03
CA GLY A 418 -5.67 -2.73 -14.26
C GLY A 418 -5.40 -2.59 -12.76
N GLY A 419 -6.34 -3.07 -11.95
CA GLY A 419 -6.21 -3.08 -10.51
C GLY A 419 -7.20 -2.18 -9.76
N HIS A 420 -7.80 -1.17 -10.39
CA HIS A 420 -8.82 -0.34 -9.75
C HIS A 420 -9.98 -1.20 -9.23
N TYR A 421 -10.47 -0.90 -8.02
CA TYR A 421 -11.47 -1.70 -7.31
C TYR A 421 -11.12 -3.19 -7.27
N GLY A 422 -9.83 -3.51 -7.27
CA GLY A 422 -9.38 -4.90 -7.29
C GLY A 422 -9.67 -5.60 -5.97
N VAL A 423 -10.19 -6.82 -6.07
CA VAL A 423 -10.46 -7.71 -4.95
C VAL A 423 -9.45 -8.83 -4.98
N VAL A 424 -8.70 -9.01 -3.90
CA VAL A 424 -7.76 -10.12 -3.74
C VAL A 424 -8.56 -11.36 -3.34
N GLY A 425 -8.34 -12.46 -4.03
CA GLY A 425 -8.90 -13.75 -3.61
C GLY A 425 -8.28 -14.21 -2.30
N TRP A 426 -9.04 -14.94 -1.47
CA TRP A 426 -8.64 -15.37 -0.13
C TRP A 426 -7.32 -16.14 -0.12
N ASP A 427 -7.12 -16.99 -1.10
CA ASP A 427 -5.92 -17.80 -1.27
C ASP A 427 -4.80 -17.12 -2.06
N ASN A 428 -5.01 -15.87 -2.48
CA ASN A 428 -4.04 -15.12 -3.26
C ASN A 428 -3.25 -14.14 -2.38
N SER A 429 -2.04 -13.81 -2.80
CA SER A 429 -1.23 -12.77 -2.15
C SER A 429 -1.71 -11.37 -2.50
N ALA A 430 -1.64 -10.47 -1.54
CA ALA A 430 -1.87 -9.04 -1.76
C ALA A 430 -0.72 -8.39 -2.54
N GLY A 431 -0.99 -7.26 -3.19
CA GLY A 431 0.04 -6.41 -3.79
C GLY A 431 0.82 -5.59 -2.73
N ALA A 432 1.86 -4.90 -3.17
CA ALA A 432 2.63 -4.01 -2.30
C ALA A 432 1.74 -2.89 -1.75
N VAL A 433 1.58 -2.82 -0.43
CA VAL A 433 0.83 -1.74 0.22
C VAL A 433 1.53 -0.41 -0.09
N SER A 434 0.81 0.51 -0.70
CA SER A 434 1.29 1.87 -0.97
C SER A 434 0.77 2.84 0.08
N ALA A 435 1.49 3.94 0.30
CA ALA A 435 1.08 5.01 1.20
C ALA A 435 -0.28 5.66 0.83
N SER A 436 -0.70 5.51 -0.42
CA SER A 436 -1.97 6.03 -0.94
C SER A 436 -3.01 4.93 -1.19
N ALA A 437 -2.87 3.74 -0.61
CA ALA A 437 -3.76 2.61 -0.82
C ALA A 437 -5.20 2.92 -0.42
N ARG A 438 -6.12 2.90 -1.40
CA ARG A 438 -7.58 3.05 -1.23
C ARG A 438 -8.27 1.99 -2.07
N HIS A 439 -9.52 1.68 -1.72
CA HIS A 439 -10.33 0.67 -2.42
C HIS A 439 -10.47 0.92 -3.94
N ASP A 440 -10.33 2.15 -4.41
CA ASP A 440 -10.54 2.58 -5.80
C ASP A 440 -9.26 2.66 -6.65
N ASN A 441 -8.07 2.70 -6.04
CA ASN A 441 -6.82 2.91 -6.76
C ASN A 441 -5.88 1.70 -6.84
N GLY A 442 -6.38 0.50 -6.55
CA GLY A 442 -5.57 -0.72 -6.59
C GLY A 442 -6.33 -1.94 -6.10
N ARG A 443 -5.61 -3.02 -5.80
CA ARG A 443 -6.15 -4.26 -5.24
C ARG A 443 -6.14 -4.19 -3.70
N TRP A 444 -6.94 -3.31 -3.14
CA TRP A 444 -7.01 -3.02 -1.69
C TRP A 444 -8.29 -3.51 -1.03
N SER A 445 -8.97 -4.44 -1.68
CA SER A 445 -10.11 -5.17 -1.12
C SER A 445 -9.81 -6.67 -1.14
N VAL A 446 -10.47 -7.42 -0.28
CA VAL A 446 -10.34 -8.87 -0.16
C VAL A 446 -11.70 -9.53 -0.29
N ALA A 447 -11.74 -10.71 -0.92
CA ALA A 447 -12.89 -11.59 -0.92
C ALA A 447 -12.85 -12.44 0.36
N ASP A 448 -13.39 -11.89 1.46
CA ASP A 448 -13.43 -12.58 2.75
C ASP A 448 -14.43 -13.71 2.72
N THR A 449 -13.98 -14.91 3.03
CA THR A 449 -14.84 -16.09 3.12
C THR A 449 -15.57 -16.16 4.44
N ARG A 450 -15.13 -15.42 5.44
CA ARG A 450 -15.78 -15.29 6.73
C ARG A 450 -16.94 -14.29 6.61
N LEU A 451 -18.13 -14.73 6.88
CA LEU A 451 -19.32 -13.89 6.84
C LEU A 451 -19.68 -13.46 8.25
N PRO A 452 -19.87 -12.14 8.50
CA PRO A 452 -20.31 -11.65 9.80
C PRO A 452 -21.65 -12.26 10.19
N ALA A 453 -21.88 -12.46 11.49
CA ALA A 453 -23.17 -12.89 11.99
C ALA A 453 -24.25 -11.82 11.76
N ALA A 454 -25.51 -12.25 11.63
CA ALA A 454 -26.63 -11.35 11.37
C ALA A 454 -26.81 -10.21 12.39
N ASN A 455 -26.27 -10.37 13.60
CA ASN A 455 -26.34 -9.39 14.68
C ASN A 455 -25.09 -8.48 14.78
N ASP A 456 -24.08 -8.68 13.94
CA ASP A 456 -22.89 -7.85 13.96
C ASP A 456 -23.22 -6.43 13.48
N ARG A 457 -22.78 -5.43 14.24
CA ARG A 457 -23.01 -4.01 13.94
C ARG A 457 -22.13 -3.48 12.81
N LEU A 458 -22.01 -4.25 11.72
CA LEU A 458 -21.24 -3.84 10.56
C LEU A 458 -22.06 -2.98 9.60
N THR A 459 -21.39 -2.04 8.97
CA THR A 459 -22.03 -1.00 8.17
C THR A 459 -22.73 -1.50 6.92
N CYS A 460 -22.23 -2.54 6.29
CA CYS A 460 -22.84 -3.17 5.11
C CYS A 460 -22.14 -4.49 4.80
N VAL A 461 -22.89 -5.56 4.70
CA VAL A 461 -22.41 -6.84 4.20
C VAL A 461 -23.19 -7.19 2.95
N ILE A 462 -22.51 -7.24 1.80
CA ILE A 462 -23.09 -7.71 0.56
C ILE A 462 -22.35 -8.98 0.18
N ARG A 463 -23.08 -10.11 0.14
CA ARG A 463 -22.54 -11.37 -0.30
C ARG A 463 -22.33 -11.34 -1.82
N SER A 464 -21.13 -11.61 -2.28
CA SER A 464 -20.80 -11.68 -3.69
C SER A 464 -21.39 -12.93 -4.35
N PRO A 465 -21.45 -13.00 -5.69
CA PRO A 465 -21.81 -14.23 -6.40
C PRO A 465 -20.93 -15.44 -6.05
N SER A 466 -19.69 -15.18 -5.61
CA SER A 466 -18.74 -16.21 -5.15
C SER A 466 -18.91 -16.57 -3.67
N ASN A 467 -20.00 -16.15 -3.03
CA ASN A 467 -20.30 -16.37 -1.62
C ASN A 467 -19.22 -15.80 -0.66
N THR A 468 -18.64 -14.66 -1.00
CA THR A 468 -17.64 -13.96 -0.21
C THR A 468 -18.13 -12.55 0.15
N TRP A 469 -17.59 -11.98 1.20
CA TRP A 469 -17.75 -10.55 1.51
C TRP A 469 -16.58 -9.76 0.92
N ASN A 470 -16.78 -9.15 -0.24
CA ASN A 470 -15.77 -8.33 -0.89
C ASN A 470 -15.71 -6.97 -0.20
N ARG A 471 -14.67 -6.73 0.55
CA ARG A 471 -14.48 -5.55 1.39
C ARG A 471 -13.06 -4.99 1.31
N PRO A 472 -12.84 -3.70 1.60
CA PRO A 472 -11.48 -3.18 1.75
C PRO A 472 -10.74 -3.87 2.91
N PHE A 473 -9.42 -3.97 2.77
CA PHE A 473 -8.58 -4.31 3.91
C PHE A 473 -8.68 -3.24 4.99
N THR A 474 -8.73 -3.64 6.24
CA THR A 474 -8.55 -2.74 7.37
C THR A 474 -7.08 -2.33 7.48
N THR A 475 -6.81 -1.27 8.21
CA THR A 475 -5.43 -0.79 8.42
C THR A 475 -4.61 -1.80 9.21
N LEU A 476 -5.23 -2.49 10.18
CA LEU A 476 -4.59 -3.54 10.95
C LEU A 476 -4.21 -4.75 10.07
N GLU A 477 -5.08 -5.17 9.18
CA GLU A 477 -4.79 -6.25 8.23
C GLU A 477 -3.60 -5.91 7.32
N LEU A 478 -3.53 -4.66 6.84
CA LEU A 478 -2.38 -4.21 6.04
C LEU A 478 -1.06 -4.28 6.83
N ALA A 479 -1.08 -3.98 8.13
CA ALA A 479 0.09 -4.12 8.99
C ALA A 479 0.49 -5.60 9.19
N ALA A 480 -0.50 -6.49 9.39
CA ALA A 480 -0.26 -7.94 9.50
C ALA A 480 0.31 -8.54 8.21
N LEU A 481 -0.22 -8.16 7.05
CA LEU A 481 0.30 -8.59 5.74
C LEU A 481 1.76 -8.14 5.50
N GLN A 482 2.19 -7.06 6.15
CA GLN A 482 3.58 -6.61 6.18
C GLN A 482 4.40 -7.20 7.34
N SER A 483 3.87 -8.20 8.03
CA SER A 483 4.54 -8.85 9.17
C SER A 483 5.02 -7.88 10.27
N MET A 484 4.32 -6.77 10.48
CA MET A 484 4.66 -5.84 11.58
C MET A 484 4.43 -6.47 12.95
N PHE A 485 3.50 -7.39 13.03
CA PHE A 485 3.24 -8.29 14.17
C PHE A 485 2.81 -9.66 13.63
N ASP A 486 2.89 -10.69 14.47
CA ASP A 486 2.25 -11.98 14.17
C ASP A 486 0.89 -12.04 14.87
N PRO A 487 -0.21 -12.33 14.17
CA PRO A 487 -1.53 -12.44 14.80
C PRO A 487 -1.58 -13.39 16.00
N GLU A 488 -0.82 -14.49 15.97
CA GLU A 488 -0.80 -15.49 17.05
C GLU A 488 -0.15 -14.98 18.35
N ASP A 489 0.67 -13.93 18.29
CA ASP A 489 1.22 -13.27 19.47
C ASP A 489 0.19 -12.40 20.18
N ILE A 490 -0.91 -12.04 19.50
CA ILE A 490 -1.94 -11.14 20.02
C ILE A 490 -3.24 -11.89 20.32
N TRP A 491 -3.65 -12.81 19.45
CA TRP A 491 -4.90 -13.57 19.60
C TRP A 491 -4.65 -15.06 19.48
N GLN A 492 -5.31 -15.82 20.33
CA GLN A 492 -5.31 -17.27 20.27
C GLN A 492 -6.75 -17.80 20.40
N PRO A 493 -7.09 -18.91 19.73
CA PRO A 493 -8.39 -19.53 19.90
C PRO A 493 -8.50 -20.15 21.30
N HIS A 494 -9.61 -19.88 21.98
CA HIS A 494 -9.95 -20.57 23.24
C HIS A 494 -10.06 -22.07 22.98
N GLU A 495 -9.47 -22.91 23.83
CA GLU A 495 -9.35 -24.35 23.60
C GLU A 495 -10.70 -25.07 23.39
N GLU A 496 -11.73 -24.66 24.14
CA GLU A 496 -13.04 -25.35 24.10
C GLU A 496 -13.98 -24.73 23.04
N THR A 497 -13.95 -23.41 22.83
CA THR A 497 -14.94 -22.72 22.02
C THR A 497 -14.43 -22.36 20.61
N GLY A 498 -13.11 -22.36 20.42
CA GLY A 498 -12.46 -21.89 19.22
C GLY A 498 -12.58 -20.39 18.96
N VAL A 499 -13.22 -19.63 19.87
CA VAL A 499 -13.35 -18.17 19.75
C VAL A 499 -12.01 -17.51 20.04
N LEU A 500 -11.62 -16.55 19.21
CA LEU A 500 -10.36 -15.81 19.42
C LEU A 500 -10.43 -14.96 20.68
N GLU A 501 -9.40 -15.06 21.50
CA GLU A 501 -9.21 -14.28 22.72
C GLU A 501 -7.93 -13.46 22.63
N LEU A 502 -7.92 -12.30 23.29
CA LEU A 502 -6.77 -11.42 23.38
C LEU A 502 -5.79 -11.99 24.43
N VAL A 503 -4.64 -12.47 23.98
CA VAL A 503 -3.58 -13.01 24.86
C VAL A 503 -2.38 -12.07 24.96
N GLY A 504 -2.19 -11.19 23.99
CA GLY A 504 -1.11 -10.20 23.94
C GLY A 504 -1.60 -8.76 23.95
N LYS A 505 -0.69 -7.82 23.73
CA LYS A 505 -1.01 -6.39 23.60
C LYS A 505 -1.58 -6.12 22.21
N GLN A 506 -2.70 -5.39 22.14
CA GLN A 506 -3.24 -4.91 20.85
C GLN A 506 -2.17 -4.09 20.10
N PHE A 507 -2.07 -4.32 18.80
CA PHE A 507 -1.18 -3.56 17.92
C PHE A 507 -1.84 -2.26 17.51
N ILE A 508 -1.29 -1.14 17.94
CA ILE A 508 -1.81 0.20 17.62
C ILE A 508 -0.62 1.13 17.34
N LEU A 509 -0.61 1.75 16.17
CA LEU A 509 0.37 2.78 15.81
C LEU A 509 0.00 4.13 16.44
N SER A 510 1.00 4.97 16.64
CA SER A 510 0.85 6.32 17.21
C SER A 510 -0.11 7.19 16.40
N GLY A 511 -0.87 8.04 17.11
CA GLY A 511 -1.90 8.89 16.51
C GLY A 511 -3.25 8.18 16.34
N SER A 512 -4.19 8.82 15.65
CA SER A 512 -5.57 8.34 15.47
C SER A 512 -6.09 8.43 14.03
N ASN A 513 -5.26 8.86 13.10
CA ASN A 513 -5.66 9.08 11.70
C ASN A 513 -5.35 7.84 10.85
N ASP A 514 -6.39 7.20 10.33
CA ASP A 514 -6.28 6.01 9.48
C ASP A 514 -5.39 6.23 8.23
N GLY A 515 -5.48 7.41 7.61
CA GLY A 515 -4.64 7.77 6.46
C GLY A 515 -3.16 7.85 6.83
N ALA A 516 -2.82 8.44 7.98
CA ALA A 516 -1.44 8.53 8.47
C ALA A 516 -0.89 7.14 8.84
N TRP A 517 -1.69 6.29 9.48
CA TRP A 517 -1.32 4.90 9.74
C TRP A 517 -1.02 4.14 8.46
N ARG A 518 -1.91 4.21 7.45
CA ARG A 518 -1.71 3.56 6.15
C ARG A 518 -0.48 4.08 5.42
N GLU A 519 -0.20 5.37 5.50
CA GLU A 519 1.01 5.97 4.91
C GLU A 519 2.27 5.38 5.54
N ARG A 520 2.36 5.33 6.86
CA ARG A 520 3.50 4.74 7.58
C ARG A 520 3.65 3.25 7.29
N ILE A 521 2.56 2.47 7.30
CA ILE A 521 2.57 1.06 6.92
C ILE A 521 3.05 0.91 5.48
N GLY A 522 2.52 1.71 4.55
CA GLY A 522 2.87 1.65 3.13
C GLY A 522 4.33 2.00 2.82
N ASN A 523 4.94 2.89 3.63
CA ASN A 523 6.35 3.27 3.49
C ASN A 523 7.31 2.27 4.15
N ALA A 524 6.84 1.47 5.11
CA ALA A 524 7.69 0.58 5.89
C ALA A 524 8.24 -0.60 5.08
N VAL A 525 9.41 -1.07 5.47
CA VAL A 525 9.94 -2.37 5.05
C VAL A 525 9.32 -3.45 5.93
N PRO A 526 8.81 -4.56 5.38
CA PRO A 526 8.24 -5.64 6.17
C PRO A 526 9.24 -6.19 7.20
N ARG A 527 8.80 -6.41 8.44
CA ARG A 527 9.67 -6.84 9.54
C ARG A 527 10.43 -8.13 9.23
N LYS A 528 9.73 -9.15 8.72
CA LYS A 528 10.36 -10.43 8.33
C LYS A 528 11.32 -10.27 7.14
N ALA A 529 11.12 -9.29 6.24
CA ALA A 529 12.08 -9.01 5.17
C ALA A 529 13.36 -8.35 5.71
N GLY A 530 13.21 -7.41 6.66
CA GLY A 530 14.33 -6.86 7.42
C GLY A 530 15.15 -7.95 8.09
N LYS A 531 14.47 -8.92 8.74
CA LYS A 531 15.11 -10.07 9.39
C LYS A 531 15.88 -10.95 8.38
N ALA A 532 15.27 -11.30 7.25
CA ALA A 532 15.92 -12.14 6.23
C ALA A 532 17.21 -11.50 5.67
N ILE A 533 17.19 -10.16 5.48
CA ILE A 533 18.37 -9.39 5.08
C ILE A 533 19.41 -9.41 6.23
N ALA A 534 18.99 -9.15 7.45
CA ALA A 534 19.85 -9.13 8.62
C ALA A 534 20.50 -10.48 8.89
N ASP A 535 19.79 -11.59 8.67
CA ASP A 535 20.32 -12.95 8.86
C ASP A 535 21.54 -13.23 7.94
N VAL A 536 21.47 -12.88 6.66
CA VAL A 536 22.61 -13.08 5.75
C VAL A 536 23.76 -12.13 6.03
N MET A 537 23.48 -10.89 6.45
CA MET A 537 24.51 -9.94 6.89
C MET A 537 25.20 -10.43 8.17
N LEU A 538 24.41 -10.90 9.15
CA LEU A 538 24.91 -11.42 10.42
C LEU A 538 25.80 -12.65 10.19
N SER A 539 25.35 -13.60 9.39
CA SER A 539 26.11 -14.79 9.02
C SER A 539 27.48 -14.41 8.42
N THR A 540 27.50 -13.47 7.50
CA THR A 540 28.76 -13.01 6.87
C THR A 540 29.70 -12.38 7.89
N LEU A 541 29.22 -11.53 8.79
CA LEU A 541 30.05 -10.89 9.80
C LEU A 541 30.61 -11.91 10.80
N MET A 542 29.78 -12.85 11.25
CA MET A 542 30.20 -13.91 12.17
C MET A 542 31.27 -14.83 11.57
N LEU A 543 31.07 -15.31 10.33
CA LEU A 543 32.03 -16.14 9.63
C LEU A 543 33.35 -15.40 9.40
N SER A 544 33.28 -14.11 9.06
CA SER A 544 34.47 -13.26 8.92
C SER A 544 35.26 -13.14 10.22
N GLU A 545 34.60 -12.97 11.37
CA GLU A 545 35.27 -12.94 12.68
C GLU A 545 35.87 -14.27 13.09
N MET A 546 35.33 -15.39 12.57
CA MET A 546 35.90 -16.74 12.75
C MET A 546 37.11 -17.01 11.84
N GLY A 547 37.46 -16.05 10.99
CA GLY A 547 38.60 -16.19 10.06
C GLY A 547 38.25 -16.89 8.75
N GLU A 548 36.96 -17.12 8.49
CA GLU A 548 36.49 -17.71 7.23
C GLU A 548 36.59 -16.67 6.10
N THR A 549 37.45 -16.96 5.13
CA THR A 549 37.62 -16.07 3.97
C THR A 549 36.85 -16.54 2.74
N PHE A 550 36.35 -17.77 2.75
CA PHE A 550 35.65 -18.42 1.68
C PHE A 550 34.70 -19.49 2.20
N THR A 551 33.47 -19.50 1.68
CA THR A 551 32.46 -20.52 2.00
C THR A 551 31.93 -21.13 0.70
N LEU A 552 31.97 -22.46 0.57
CA LEU A 552 31.32 -23.19 -0.52
C LEU A 552 29.82 -23.21 -0.25
N ASN A 553 29.06 -22.52 -1.12
CA ASN A 553 27.62 -22.49 -1.05
C ASN A 553 27.02 -22.38 -2.45
N SER A 554 25.88 -23.01 -2.68
CA SER A 554 25.11 -22.91 -3.92
C SER A 554 24.30 -21.59 -4.04
N MET A 555 24.22 -20.81 -2.96
CA MET A 555 23.49 -19.54 -2.96
C MET A 555 24.22 -18.46 -3.77
N PRO A 556 23.48 -17.58 -4.50
CA PRO A 556 24.10 -16.46 -5.21
C PRO A 556 24.80 -15.50 -4.25
N VAL A 557 26.00 -15.05 -4.59
CA VAL A 557 26.70 -13.98 -3.87
C VAL A 557 26.05 -12.65 -4.20
N TRP A 558 25.66 -11.89 -3.16
CA TRP A 558 24.89 -10.68 -3.32
C TRP A 558 25.71 -9.50 -3.89
N CYS A 559 26.90 -9.28 -3.36
CA CYS A 559 27.74 -8.18 -3.80
C CYS A 559 29.15 -8.68 -4.12
N ARG A 560 29.49 -8.75 -5.41
CA ARG A 560 30.81 -9.16 -5.89
C ARG A 560 31.67 -7.94 -6.21
N PRO A 561 33.00 -8.00 -6.05
CA PRO A 561 33.89 -7.04 -6.68
C PRO A 561 33.71 -7.14 -8.20
N LEU A 562 33.78 -6.02 -8.92
CA LEU A 562 33.93 -6.04 -10.37
C LEU A 562 35.18 -6.86 -10.69
N ALA A 563 35.01 -8.02 -11.32
CA ALA A 563 36.11 -8.74 -11.90
C ALA A 563 36.66 -7.86 -13.03
N MET A 564 37.83 -7.25 -12.83
CA MET A 564 38.60 -6.75 -13.95
C MET A 564 39.03 -7.98 -14.72
N ALA A 565 38.48 -8.20 -15.89
CA ALA A 565 39.01 -9.13 -16.85
C ALA A 565 40.42 -8.64 -17.22
N ILE A 566 41.44 -9.18 -16.60
CA ILE A 566 42.80 -9.04 -17.08
C ILE A 566 42.81 -9.91 -18.33
N SER A 567 42.68 -9.30 -19.49
CA SER A 567 42.97 -9.92 -20.77
C SER A 567 44.49 -10.18 -20.76
N LEU A 568 44.84 -11.39 -20.42
CA LEU A 568 46.18 -11.90 -20.75
C LEU A 568 46.17 -12.09 -22.27
N SER A 569 46.52 -11.03 -23.02
CA SER A 569 46.94 -11.19 -24.40
C SER A 569 48.12 -12.13 -24.39
N ARG A 570 47.93 -13.36 -24.91
CA ARG A 570 49.06 -14.24 -25.25
C ARG A 570 49.92 -13.46 -26.25
N PRO A 571 51.25 -13.34 -25.99
CA PRO A 571 52.12 -12.84 -27.04
C PRO A 571 51.99 -13.81 -28.23
N GLU A 572 51.68 -13.27 -29.40
CA GLU A 572 51.79 -14.02 -30.65
C GLU A 572 53.21 -14.52 -30.73
N VAL A 573 53.39 -15.84 -30.74
CA VAL A 573 54.63 -16.46 -31.07
C VAL A 573 54.75 -16.39 -32.58
N ASP A 574 55.56 -15.42 -33.02
CA ASP A 574 55.96 -15.29 -34.44
C ASP A 574 56.71 -16.56 -34.84
N HIS A 575 56.09 -17.42 -35.63
CA HIS A 575 56.73 -18.52 -36.30
C HIS A 575 57.22 -18.01 -37.66
N GLY A 576 58.49 -17.54 -37.67
CA GLY A 576 59.22 -17.28 -38.87
C GLY A 576 59.53 -18.56 -39.64
#